data_4cf089ead67333eedb5a459cdf92ca12
#
_entry.id   4cf089ead67333eedb5a459cdf92ca12
#
_cell.length_a   1.000
_cell.length_b   1.000
_cell.length_c   1.000
_cell.angle_alpha   90.00
_cell.angle_beta   90.00
_cell.angle_gamma   90.00
#
_symmetry.space_group_name_H-M   'P 1'
#
loop_
_entity.id
_entity.type
_entity.pdbx_description
1 polymer ?
#
loop_
_entity_poly.entity_id
_entity_poly.type
_entity_poly.pdbx_seq_one_letter_code
_entity_poly.pdbx_strand_id
1 'polypeptide(L)'
;MLVNADMEKGEYEPIASRGSASISVVDDGANNTKKSAKVTGRTADWHGASIDVSSLVETDNEYAISFYAKQETGEDQKLDLSMQYVGDDESTHYDSITSVELSDSTWTKCEATMKVPEHTGTILIYWQSVYQSNNDMDFYLDEVTMTGVAKTADKDAGVPDLSTGLVKGKIGNPIMTSRLTADPWAMEYNGRVYVYGTNDSQQYEAAANADNNYSKIKSLNCYSSADMVNWTDHGTIAVSGSKGAAKWSANSWAPAVCHKKINGKEKFFLYFANNASSIGVLTADSPTGPWTDPIGKPIIDRSITGCAESEIGWLFDPAVLVDDDGTGYLYFGGIGNTDGKKEDFIRNPKCARVVKLSDDMTSVDGDAKTIDAPFMFEDSGINKIGDKYYYSYCTNWTGSIDGVTIDRADCPTANIAVMVSDSPMGDFKYVGCVLKNPGTYFGVTGNNHHCFTQFNGKLYAFYHTKKDTIAVGTKQDYRTTYVNELNLGDNGDFTNADGTIADTKMTKTGVSSIGTINPYETVEAETFAMADTVGTVINNEKASNEDWAVNYSVYNGKIGAYIGVADVDFGTDGASEITMKLGDSTSDSYQTVTKKLGKKLTGKHTIYFEFDTLDVRMDSWSFKK
;
A
#
# COMPACT_ATOMS: atom_id res chain seq x y z
N MET A 1 19.89 2.47 -25.25
CA MET A 1 20.48 3.82 -24.96
C MET A 1 19.68 4.38 -23.82
N LEU A 2 20.32 4.76 -22.72
CA LEU A 2 19.66 5.23 -21.49
C LEU A 2 19.67 6.76 -21.37
N VAL A 3 20.70 7.39 -21.88
CA VAL A 3 20.81 8.86 -21.99
C VAL A 3 21.18 9.19 -23.43
N ASN A 4 20.57 10.25 -23.96
CA ASN A 4 20.89 10.81 -25.27
C ASN A 4 20.60 12.31 -25.25
N ALA A 5 21.63 13.13 -25.08
CA ALA A 5 21.53 14.59 -25.08
C ALA A 5 22.44 15.14 -26.21
N ASP A 6 21.82 15.51 -27.34
CA ASP A 6 22.46 16.06 -28.54
C ASP A 6 22.21 17.57 -28.74
N MET A 7 21.41 18.19 -27.86
CA MET A 7 21.03 19.61 -27.85
C MET A 7 20.42 20.18 -29.15
N GLU A 8 20.25 19.39 -30.20
CA GLU A 8 19.79 19.85 -31.52
C GLU A 8 18.39 20.47 -31.52
N LYS A 9 17.53 20.07 -30.56
CA LYS A 9 16.21 20.65 -30.36
C LYS A 9 16.20 21.99 -29.60
N GLY A 10 17.35 22.41 -29.10
CA GLY A 10 17.50 23.64 -28.29
C GLY A 10 17.21 23.43 -26.80
N GLU A 11 17.20 22.17 -26.36
CA GLU A 11 17.03 21.74 -24.98
C GLU A 11 18.32 21.04 -24.53
N TYR A 12 18.66 21.13 -23.25
CA TYR A 12 19.84 20.48 -22.68
C TYR A 12 19.49 19.35 -21.69
N GLU A 13 18.20 19.14 -21.40
CA GLU A 13 17.77 17.98 -20.59
C GLU A 13 18.23 16.66 -21.24
N PRO A 14 18.63 15.67 -20.43
CA PRO A 14 18.56 15.58 -18.97
C PRO A 14 19.75 16.20 -18.22
N ILE A 15 20.58 17.03 -18.85
CA ILE A 15 21.70 17.71 -18.20
C ILE A 15 21.16 18.81 -17.29
N ALA A 16 21.61 18.89 -16.04
CA ALA A 16 21.22 19.86 -15.03
C ALA A 16 22.43 20.61 -14.47
N SER A 17 22.22 21.84 -14.02
CA SER A 17 23.25 22.63 -13.37
C SER A 17 23.66 22.06 -12.02
N ARG A 18 24.96 22.10 -11.70
CA ARG A 18 25.52 21.70 -10.40
C ARG A 18 26.29 22.87 -9.77
N GLY A 19 25.99 23.16 -8.50
CA GLY A 19 26.53 24.32 -7.79
C GLY A 19 25.98 25.64 -8.36
N SER A 20 26.83 26.64 -8.55
CA SER A 20 26.43 27.96 -9.14
C SER A 20 26.44 27.97 -10.67
N ALA A 21 26.78 26.87 -11.32
CA ALA A 21 26.86 26.80 -12.78
C ALA A 21 25.51 27.09 -13.45
N SER A 22 25.56 27.70 -14.63
CA SER A 22 24.43 27.92 -15.54
C SER A 22 24.68 27.16 -16.84
N ILE A 23 23.61 26.57 -17.41
CA ILE A 23 23.68 25.84 -18.67
C ILE A 23 22.83 26.59 -19.71
N SER A 24 23.38 26.73 -20.91
CA SER A 24 22.66 27.30 -22.06
C SER A 24 23.00 26.52 -23.32
N VAL A 25 22.05 26.42 -24.25
CA VAL A 25 22.31 25.83 -25.57
C VAL A 25 22.90 26.92 -26.48
N VAL A 26 24.00 26.61 -27.16
CA VAL A 26 24.71 27.51 -28.08
C VAL A 26 24.86 26.85 -29.46
N ASP A 27 25.02 27.69 -30.51
CA ASP A 27 25.21 27.25 -31.91
C ASP A 27 26.69 26.90 -32.17
N ASP A 28 27.18 25.87 -31.51
CA ASP A 28 28.56 25.37 -31.60
C ASP A 28 28.59 23.89 -31.24
N GLY A 29 28.26 23.02 -32.16
CA GLY A 29 28.15 21.57 -31.95
C GLY A 29 29.41 20.80 -32.31
N ALA A 30 29.54 19.60 -31.75
CA ALA A 30 30.59 18.62 -32.05
C ALA A 30 30.18 17.72 -33.22
N ASN A 31 31.13 17.04 -33.83
CA ASN A 31 30.93 15.86 -34.73
C ASN A 31 29.77 16.01 -35.75
N ASN A 32 29.63 17.18 -36.39
CA ASN A 32 28.59 17.56 -37.35
C ASN A 32 27.21 17.88 -36.73
N THR A 33 27.04 17.94 -35.44
CA THR A 33 25.93 18.59 -34.79
C THR A 33 26.03 20.11 -34.90
N LYS A 34 24.98 20.86 -34.59
CA LYS A 34 24.97 22.32 -34.68
C LYS A 34 24.98 22.98 -33.33
N LYS A 35 24.58 22.27 -32.29
CA LYS A 35 24.35 22.85 -30.99
C LYS A 35 25.01 22.04 -29.89
N SER A 36 25.37 22.70 -28.80
CA SER A 36 25.92 22.10 -27.60
C SER A 36 25.43 22.80 -26.34
N ALA A 37 25.62 22.16 -25.18
CA ALA A 37 25.39 22.76 -23.87
C ALA A 37 26.65 23.45 -23.40
N LYS A 38 26.59 24.78 -23.19
CA LYS A 38 27.65 25.59 -22.58
C LYS A 38 27.40 25.73 -21.10
N VAL A 39 28.39 25.38 -20.29
CA VAL A 39 28.38 25.45 -18.82
C VAL A 39 29.23 26.65 -18.39
N THR A 40 28.63 27.64 -17.76
CA THR A 40 29.22 28.92 -17.37
C THR A 40 28.86 29.34 -15.95
N GLY A 41 29.38 30.46 -15.47
CA GLY A 41 29.03 31.04 -14.18
C GLY A 41 29.49 30.21 -12.98
N ARG A 42 30.46 29.38 -13.17
CA ARG A 42 31.12 28.58 -12.17
C ARG A 42 31.95 29.46 -11.25
N THR A 43 31.95 29.18 -9.95
CA THR A 43 32.73 29.93 -8.93
C THR A 43 33.59 28.99 -8.07
N ALA A 44 33.60 27.70 -8.42
CA ALA A 44 34.46 26.68 -7.83
C ALA A 44 34.66 25.52 -8.82
N ASP A 45 35.72 24.76 -8.65
CA ASP A 45 36.09 23.63 -9.50
C ASP A 45 35.03 22.52 -9.54
N TRP A 46 34.29 22.30 -8.45
CA TRP A 46 33.23 21.28 -8.33
C TRP A 46 31.86 21.74 -8.89
N HIS A 47 31.68 22.99 -9.25
CA HIS A 47 30.52 23.47 -9.99
C HIS A 47 30.58 22.97 -11.45
N GLY A 48 29.42 22.65 -12.03
CA GLY A 48 29.43 22.12 -13.40
C GLY A 48 28.08 21.63 -13.89
N ALA A 49 28.07 20.51 -14.57
CA ALA A 49 26.88 19.86 -15.10
C ALA A 49 26.68 18.48 -14.47
N SER A 50 25.43 18.02 -14.35
CA SER A 50 25.13 16.69 -13.82
C SER A 50 23.92 16.06 -14.52
N ILE A 51 23.83 14.73 -14.44
CA ILE A 51 22.64 13.98 -14.85
C ILE A 51 22.26 13.05 -13.68
N ASP A 52 20.99 13.06 -13.29
CA ASP A 52 20.45 12.09 -12.38
C ASP A 52 20.19 10.77 -13.14
N VAL A 53 20.92 9.74 -12.79
CA VAL A 53 20.81 8.41 -13.42
C VAL A 53 20.17 7.38 -12.51
N SER A 54 19.63 7.78 -11.35
CA SER A 54 19.07 6.89 -10.33
C SER A 54 18.02 5.93 -10.86
N SER A 55 17.17 6.41 -11.77
CA SER A 55 16.12 5.60 -12.41
C SER A 55 16.58 4.77 -13.60
N LEU A 56 17.84 4.91 -14.03
CA LEU A 56 18.37 4.33 -15.27
C LEU A 56 19.36 3.20 -15.03
N VAL A 57 19.98 3.16 -13.83
CA VAL A 57 21.11 2.27 -13.54
C VAL A 57 20.83 1.32 -12.38
N GLU A 58 21.41 0.13 -12.42
CA GLU A 58 21.37 -0.87 -11.35
C GLU A 58 22.75 -1.10 -10.74
N THR A 59 22.78 -1.40 -9.46
CA THR A 59 23.97 -1.79 -8.71
C THR A 59 24.73 -2.93 -9.40
N ASP A 60 26.05 -2.91 -9.30
CA ASP A 60 26.99 -3.87 -9.87
C ASP A 60 27.05 -3.96 -11.39
N ASN A 61 26.19 -3.25 -12.13
CA ASN A 61 26.24 -3.19 -13.58
C ASN A 61 27.22 -2.15 -14.09
N GLU A 62 27.72 -2.40 -15.31
CA GLU A 62 28.60 -1.48 -16.02
C GLU A 62 27.87 -0.74 -17.14
N TYR A 63 28.14 0.56 -17.26
CA TYR A 63 27.53 1.46 -18.23
C TYR A 63 28.60 2.18 -19.02
N ALA A 64 28.50 2.14 -20.34
CA ALA A 64 29.38 2.91 -21.22
C ALA A 64 28.84 4.33 -21.40
N ILE A 65 29.67 5.31 -21.13
CA ILE A 65 29.37 6.74 -21.28
C ILE A 65 30.24 7.30 -22.40
N SER A 66 29.65 8.05 -23.33
CA SER A 66 30.38 8.79 -24.38
C SER A 66 29.84 10.21 -24.44
N PHE A 67 30.74 11.16 -24.62
CA PHE A 67 30.41 12.58 -24.78
C PHE A 67 31.51 13.31 -25.54
N TYR A 68 31.19 14.45 -26.11
CA TYR A 68 32.16 15.44 -26.57
C TYR A 68 32.28 16.55 -25.58
N ALA A 69 33.49 17.04 -25.33
CA ALA A 69 33.74 18.19 -24.49
C ALA A 69 34.72 19.16 -25.13
N LYS A 70 34.58 20.47 -24.85
CA LYS A 70 35.45 21.56 -25.33
C LYS A 70 35.59 22.62 -24.24
N GLN A 71 36.71 23.34 -24.26
CA GLN A 71 36.94 24.53 -23.45
C GLN A 71 37.67 25.62 -24.30
N GLU A 72 37.72 26.86 -23.83
CA GLU A 72 38.26 28.00 -24.57
C GLU A 72 39.09 28.92 -23.64
N THR A 73 40.01 28.31 -22.85
CA THR A 73 40.85 29.06 -21.88
C THR A 73 42.16 29.59 -22.49
N GLY A 74 42.52 29.14 -23.67
CA GLY A 74 43.81 29.42 -24.31
C GLY A 74 44.93 28.45 -23.96
N GLU A 75 44.70 27.48 -23.09
CA GLU A 75 45.64 26.47 -22.65
C GLU A 75 44.92 25.10 -22.52
N ASP A 76 45.67 23.99 -22.56
CA ASP A 76 45.10 22.65 -22.31
C ASP A 76 44.62 22.56 -20.86
N GLN A 77 43.42 21.98 -20.67
CA GLN A 77 42.74 21.83 -19.39
C GLN A 77 42.27 20.41 -19.17
N LYS A 78 41.97 20.06 -17.91
CA LYS A 78 41.37 18.76 -17.57
C LYS A 78 39.92 18.90 -17.13
N LEU A 79 39.09 17.99 -17.64
CA LEU A 79 37.69 17.86 -17.22
C LEU A 79 37.50 16.47 -16.61
N ASP A 80 36.97 16.43 -15.41
CA ASP A 80 36.61 15.19 -14.71
C ASP A 80 35.14 14.83 -14.94
N LEU A 81 34.87 13.58 -15.26
CA LEU A 81 33.56 12.95 -15.10
C LEU A 81 33.62 12.10 -13.83
N SER A 82 32.72 12.35 -12.90
CA SER A 82 32.65 11.70 -11.60
C SER A 82 31.22 11.26 -11.28
N MET A 83 31.09 10.44 -10.26
CA MET A 83 29.82 9.94 -9.74
C MET A 83 29.66 10.38 -8.29
N GLN A 84 28.44 10.81 -7.91
CA GLN A 84 28.05 11.10 -6.53
C GLN A 84 26.90 10.17 -6.14
N TYR A 85 27.01 9.53 -4.97
CA TYR A 85 25.96 8.65 -4.44
C TYR A 85 26.00 8.60 -2.91
N VAL A 86 24.95 8.09 -2.27
CA VAL A 86 24.92 7.80 -0.83
C VAL A 86 25.16 6.30 -0.65
N GLY A 87 26.18 5.93 0.07
CA GLY A 87 26.51 4.53 0.37
C GLY A 87 25.66 3.94 1.50
N ASP A 88 25.84 2.64 1.77
CA ASP A 88 25.18 1.93 2.88
C ASP A 88 25.56 2.46 4.25
N ASP A 89 26.68 3.18 4.35
CA ASP A 89 27.17 3.86 5.55
C ASP A 89 26.49 5.23 5.79
N GLU A 90 25.46 5.54 4.99
CA GLU A 90 24.72 6.81 4.99
C GLU A 90 25.59 8.04 4.64
N SER A 91 26.84 7.83 4.20
CA SER A 91 27.71 8.92 3.77
C SER A 91 27.61 9.19 2.26
N THR A 92 27.88 10.45 1.87
CA THR A 92 27.97 10.81 0.44
C THR A 92 29.37 10.52 -0.08
N HIS A 93 29.43 9.75 -1.14
CA HIS A 93 30.66 9.36 -1.86
C HIS A 93 30.77 10.13 -3.18
N TYR A 94 32.00 10.37 -3.59
CA TYR A 94 32.36 11.10 -4.81
C TYR A 94 33.49 10.34 -5.53
N ASP A 95 33.12 9.49 -6.48
CA ASP A 95 34.07 8.60 -7.18
C ASP A 95 34.39 9.13 -8.58
N SER A 96 35.65 9.15 -8.94
CA SER A 96 36.07 9.54 -10.28
C SER A 96 35.78 8.37 -11.25
N ILE A 97 35.11 8.70 -12.37
CA ILE A 97 34.90 7.77 -13.49
C ILE A 97 36.05 7.91 -14.50
N THR A 98 36.35 9.13 -14.90
CA THR A 98 37.47 9.42 -15.83
C THR A 98 37.89 10.88 -15.73
N SER A 99 39.14 11.17 -16.13
CA SER A 99 39.67 12.54 -16.30
C SER A 99 40.22 12.66 -17.72
N VAL A 100 39.78 13.66 -18.48
CA VAL A 100 40.14 13.86 -19.88
C VAL A 100 40.87 15.18 -20.07
N GLU A 101 41.90 15.19 -20.91
CA GLU A 101 42.58 16.40 -21.35
C GLU A 101 41.84 17.01 -22.53
N LEU A 102 41.51 18.27 -22.43
CA LEU A 102 40.83 19.08 -23.44
C LEU A 102 41.83 20.12 -23.98
N SER A 103 42.19 20.00 -25.24
CA SER A 103 42.93 21.08 -25.91
C SER A 103 42.06 22.31 -26.15
N ASP A 104 42.67 23.48 -26.14
CA ASP A 104 41.96 24.72 -26.34
C ASP A 104 41.17 24.73 -27.65
N SER A 105 39.93 25.22 -27.54
CA SER A 105 39.00 25.43 -28.67
C SER A 105 38.74 24.23 -29.55
N THR A 106 39.04 23.00 -29.06
CA THR A 106 38.93 21.77 -29.83
C THR A 106 37.94 20.77 -29.17
N TRP A 107 36.98 20.30 -29.94
CA TRP A 107 36.08 19.24 -29.51
C TRP A 107 36.84 17.91 -29.34
N THR A 108 36.80 17.34 -28.13
CA THR A 108 37.43 16.08 -27.78
C THR A 108 36.37 15.06 -27.48
N LYS A 109 36.39 13.92 -28.16
CA LYS A 109 35.55 12.76 -27.84
C LYS A 109 36.09 12.04 -26.61
N CYS A 110 35.22 11.78 -25.66
CA CYS A 110 35.51 11.11 -24.39
C CYS A 110 34.66 9.84 -24.28
N GLU A 111 35.27 8.76 -23.84
CA GLU A 111 34.59 7.48 -23.61
C GLU A 111 35.02 6.97 -22.23
N ALA A 112 34.07 6.45 -21.45
CA ALA A 112 34.32 5.90 -20.12
C ALA A 112 33.36 4.76 -19.81
N THR A 113 33.74 3.92 -18.87
CA THR A 113 32.87 2.89 -18.29
C THR A 113 32.66 3.23 -16.81
N MET A 114 31.42 3.25 -16.40
CA MET A 114 31.00 3.45 -15.02
C MET A 114 30.48 2.13 -14.46
N LYS A 115 31.03 1.67 -13.35
CA LYS A 115 30.43 0.60 -12.56
C LYS A 115 29.64 1.22 -11.41
N VAL A 116 28.37 0.82 -11.26
CA VAL A 116 27.49 1.35 -10.22
C VAL A 116 27.74 0.64 -8.90
N PRO A 117 28.14 1.35 -7.83
CA PRO A 117 28.33 0.75 -6.50
C PRO A 117 27.00 0.49 -5.79
N GLU A 118 27.05 -0.24 -4.68
CA GLU A 118 25.94 -0.27 -3.71
C GLU A 118 25.63 1.15 -3.24
N HIS A 119 24.36 1.56 -3.31
CA HIS A 119 23.94 2.91 -2.99
C HIS A 119 22.48 2.94 -2.50
N THR A 120 22.14 4.00 -1.78
CA THR A 120 20.77 4.32 -1.37
C THR A 120 20.35 5.67 -1.97
N GLY A 121 19.16 5.73 -2.57
CA GLY A 121 18.62 6.97 -3.11
C GLY A 121 19.27 7.44 -4.42
N THR A 122 19.64 8.72 -4.46
CA THR A 122 20.09 9.39 -5.70
C THR A 122 21.52 9.03 -6.09
N ILE A 123 21.73 8.74 -7.37
CA ILE A 123 23.05 8.63 -7.99
C ILE A 123 23.15 9.62 -9.16
N LEU A 124 24.17 10.47 -9.13
CA LEU A 124 24.44 11.48 -10.14
C LEU A 124 25.75 11.18 -10.85
N ILE A 125 25.78 11.31 -12.17
CA ILE A 125 27.04 11.54 -12.90
C ILE A 125 27.20 13.04 -13.13
N TYR A 126 28.44 13.56 -13.05
CA TYR A 126 28.65 14.99 -13.17
C TYR A 126 30.03 15.34 -13.74
N TRP A 127 30.08 16.45 -14.47
CA TRP A 127 31.28 17.01 -15.08
C TRP A 127 31.74 18.25 -14.31
N GLN A 128 33.02 18.30 -14.00
CA GLN A 128 33.65 19.38 -13.24
C GLN A 128 35.13 19.54 -13.65
N SER A 129 35.80 20.63 -13.25
CA SER A 129 37.25 20.69 -13.29
C SER A 129 37.85 19.75 -12.23
N VAL A 130 39.14 19.46 -12.34
CA VAL A 130 39.83 18.61 -11.35
C VAL A 130 39.62 19.21 -9.93
N TYR A 131 39.16 18.37 -9.03
CA TYR A 131 38.86 18.81 -7.65
C TYR A 131 40.10 19.37 -6.95
N GLN A 132 39.92 20.47 -6.20
CA GLN A 132 40.98 21.26 -5.54
C GLN A 132 41.98 21.93 -6.51
N SER A 133 41.67 22.03 -7.78
CA SER A 133 42.50 22.76 -8.76
C SER A 133 42.28 24.27 -8.73
N ASN A 134 41.22 24.77 -8.04
CA ASN A 134 40.73 26.14 -8.08
C ASN A 134 40.45 26.63 -9.52
N ASN A 135 40.08 25.71 -10.41
CA ASN A 135 39.78 25.99 -11.80
C ASN A 135 38.27 26.01 -12.04
N ASP A 136 37.73 27.19 -12.32
CA ASP A 136 36.31 27.44 -12.59
C ASP A 136 36.04 27.71 -14.09
N MET A 137 36.86 27.15 -15.00
CA MET A 137 36.74 27.31 -16.44
C MET A 137 35.34 27.00 -16.96
N ASP A 138 34.87 27.76 -17.94
CA ASP A 138 33.72 27.42 -18.75
C ASP A 138 34.03 26.23 -19.65
N PHE A 139 33.06 25.35 -19.88
CA PHE A 139 33.21 24.19 -20.78
C PHE A 139 31.91 23.89 -21.53
N TYR A 140 32.04 23.08 -22.57
CA TYR A 140 30.93 22.68 -23.43
C TYR A 140 30.79 21.15 -23.39
N LEU A 141 29.54 20.65 -23.48
CA LEU A 141 29.21 19.26 -23.62
C LEU A 141 28.30 19.05 -24.82
N ASP A 142 28.50 17.97 -25.55
CA ASP A 142 27.66 17.58 -26.68
C ASP A 142 27.64 16.05 -26.87
N GLU A 143 26.60 15.55 -27.56
CA GLU A 143 26.38 14.13 -27.85
C GLU A 143 26.58 13.25 -26.61
N VAL A 144 26.07 13.68 -25.45
CA VAL A 144 26.19 12.92 -24.21
C VAL A 144 25.28 11.68 -24.29
N THR A 145 25.89 10.52 -24.26
CA THR A 145 25.17 9.24 -24.32
C THR A 145 25.59 8.33 -23.18
N MET A 146 24.65 7.54 -22.69
CA MET A 146 24.90 6.42 -21.78
C MET A 146 24.20 5.17 -22.31
N THR A 147 24.90 4.05 -22.35
CA THR A 147 24.40 2.75 -22.79
C THR A 147 24.75 1.67 -21.78
N GLY A 148 23.90 0.67 -21.66
CA GLY A 148 24.04 -0.44 -20.73
C GLY A 148 22.72 -1.18 -20.61
N VAL A 149 22.65 -2.11 -19.68
CA VAL A 149 21.39 -2.74 -19.29
C VAL A 149 20.56 -1.67 -18.59
N ALA A 150 19.36 -1.38 -19.12
CA ALA A 150 18.44 -0.48 -18.45
C ALA A 150 18.15 -1.04 -17.06
N LYS A 151 18.12 -0.16 -16.06
CA LYS A 151 17.54 -0.51 -14.76
C LYS A 151 16.19 -1.14 -15.10
N THR A 152 16.00 -2.38 -14.72
CA THR A 152 14.65 -2.94 -14.67
C THR A 152 13.87 -1.94 -13.83
N ALA A 153 12.90 -1.26 -14.46
CA ALA A 153 12.13 -0.19 -13.82
C ALA A 153 11.87 -0.62 -12.39
N ASP A 154 12.23 0.25 -11.41
CA ASP A 154 12.05 -0.08 -10.01
C ASP A 154 10.65 -0.64 -9.89
N LYS A 155 10.55 -1.96 -9.68
CA LYS A 155 9.29 -2.64 -9.40
C LYS A 155 8.64 -2.06 -8.14
N ASP A 156 9.30 -1.11 -7.49
CA ASP A 156 9.11 -0.69 -6.11
C ASP A 156 8.37 0.62 -5.92
N ALA A 157 7.98 1.33 -6.95
CA ALA A 157 7.01 2.41 -6.79
C ALA A 157 5.58 1.83 -6.73
N GLY A 158 5.26 1.10 -5.65
CA GLY A 158 3.90 0.59 -5.40
C GLY A 158 3.56 -0.76 -6.07
N VAL A 159 4.52 -1.41 -6.69
CA VAL A 159 4.38 -2.76 -7.24
C VAL A 159 4.59 -3.78 -6.12
N PRO A 160 3.65 -4.70 -5.84
CA PRO A 160 3.81 -5.70 -4.79
C PRO A 160 5.01 -6.59 -5.07
N ASP A 161 5.74 -6.95 -4.01
CA ASP A 161 6.71 -8.03 -4.12
C ASP A 161 5.99 -9.34 -4.42
N LEU A 162 6.15 -9.82 -5.64
CA LEU A 162 5.61 -11.10 -6.08
C LEU A 162 6.37 -12.30 -5.46
N SER A 163 7.37 -12.06 -4.62
CA SER A 163 8.19 -13.07 -3.96
C SER A 163 7.48 -13.76 -2.79
N THR A 164 6.31 -13.31 -2.36
CA THR A 164 5.55 -13.96 -1.27
C THR A 164 5.24 -15.43 -1.54
N GLY A 165 5.27 -15.87 -2.80
CA GLY A 165 4.96 -17.24 -3.21
C GLY A 165 3.51 -17.65 -3.01
N LEU A 166 2.62 -16.72 -2.66
CA LEU A 166 1.21 -17.01 -2.44
C LEU A 166 0.48 -17.14 -3.77
N VAL A 167 -0.23 -18.26 -3.93
CA VAL A 167 -1.08 -18.54 -5.09
C VAL A 167 -2.52 -18.74 -4.63
N LYS A 168 -3.43 -18.00 -5.22
CA LYS A 168 -4.87 -18.17 -5.03
C LYS A 168 -5.48 -18.99 -6.17
N GLY A 169 -5.22 -20.30 -6.15
CA GLY A 169 -5.65 -21.23 -7.20
C GLY A 169 -7.13 -21.66 -7.12
N LYS A 170 -7.88 -21.19 -6.12
CA LYS A 170 -9.29 -21.51 -5.91
C LYS A 170 -10.07 -20.32 -5.40
N ILE A 171 -11.36 -20.28 -5.71
CA ILE A 171 -12.32 -19.35 -5.11
C ILE A 171 -12.35 -19.56 -3.59
N GLY A 172 -12.43 -18.46 -2.83
CA GLY A 172 -12.49 -18.47 -1.38
C GLY A 172 -11.40 -17.59 -0.73
N ASN A 173 -11.06 -17.95 0.50
CA ASN A 173 -10.03 -17.27 1.29
C ASN A 173 -8.60 -17.71 0.93
N PRO A 174 -7.62 -16.82 1.03
CA PRO A 174 -7.73 -15.39 1.39
C PRO A 174 -8.44 -14.58 0.31
N ILE A 175 -8.92 -13.38 0.65
CA ILE A 175 -9.60 -12.50 -0.34
C ILE A 175 -8.65 -12.06 -1.45
N MET A 176 -7.38 -11.82 -1.13
CA MET A 176 -6.32 -11.40 -2.05
C MET A 176 -4.98 -12.04 -1.65
N THR A 177 -4.10 -12.25 -2.65
CA THR A 177 -2.74 -12.81 -2.47
C THR A 177 -1.65 -11.97 -3.12
N SER A 178 -2.01 -10.95 -3.87
CA SER A 178 -1.05 -10.00 -4.47
C SER A 178 -0.24 -9.25 -3.41
N ARG A 179 -0.79 -9.10 -2.19
CA ARG A 179 -0.15 -8.48 -1.02
C ARG A 179 -0.51 -9.20 0.26
N LEU A 180 0.38 -9.15 1.23
CA LEU A 180 0.12 -9.57 2.60
C LEU A 180 -0.67 -8.47 3.31
N THR A 181 -1.85 -8.80 3.82
CA THR A 181 -2.78 -7.81 4.37
C THR A 181 -3.31 -8.28 5.71
N ALA A 182 -3.16 -7.43 6.70
CA ALA A 182 -3.58 -7.68 8.08
C ALA A 182 -4.58 -6.64 8.57
N ASP A 183 -5.11 -6.86 9.77
CA ASP A 183 -5.94 -5.92 10.52
C ASP A 183 -7.05 -5.30 9.64
N PRO A 184 -7.92 -6.15 9.03
CA PRO A 184 -8.86 -5.68 8.03
C PRO A 184 -9.97 -4.83 8.64
N TRP A 185 -10.30 -3.73 7.98
CA TRP A 185 -11.53 -2.98 8.17
C TRP A 185 -12.36 -2.97 6.89
N ALA A 186 -13.65 -3.22 7.00
CA ALA A 186 -14.54 -3.26 5.85
C ALA A 186 -15.65 -2.21 5.96
N MET A 187 -15.90 -1.52 4.85
CA MET A 187 -16.92 -0.47 4.72
C MET A 187 -17.79 -0.75 3.50
N GLU A 188 -19.11 -0.74 3.66
CA GLU A 188 -20.04 -0.75 2.52
C GLU A 188 -20.16 0.65 1.93
N TYR A 189 -20.13 0.75 0.59
CA TYR A 189 -20.43 1.98 -0.12
C TYR A 189 -20.88 1.66 -1.56
N ASN A 190 -22.00 2.24 -1.98
CA ASN A 190 -22.57 2.11 -3.34
C ASN A 190 -22.64 0.66 -3.84
N GLY A 191 -23.11 -0.28 -2.98
CA GLY A 191 -23.28 -1.69 -3.34
C GLY A 191 -21.97 -2.46 -3.49
N ARG A 192 -20.89 -1.97 -2.91
CA ARG A 192 -19.60 -2.66 -2.80
C ARG A 192 -19.11 -2.65 -1.36
N VAL A 193 -18.35 -3.67 -1.00
CA VAL A 193 -17.56 -3.70 0.23
C VAL A 193 -16.13 -3.31 -0.11
N TYR A 194 -15.62 -2.28 0.56
CA TYR A 194 -14.22 -1.86 0.51
C TYR A 194 -13.51 -2.36 1.74
N VAL A 195 -12.38 -3.04 1.54
CA VAL A 195 -11.56 -3.60 2.62
C VAL A 195 -10.22 -2.89 2.64
N TYR A 196 -9.89 -2.33 3.79
CA TYR A 196 -8.61 -1.68 4.05
C TYR A 196 -7.85 -2.52 5.08
N GLY A 197 -6.53 -2.60 4.96
CA GLY A 197 -5.75 -3.37 5.91
C GLY A 197 -4.28 -2.94 5.98
N THR A 198 -3.63 -3.33 7.05
CA THR A 198 -2.21 -3.12 7.28
C THR A 198 -1.39 -3.82 6.21
N ASN A 199 -0.44 -3.13 5.57
CA ASN A 199 0.38 -3.69 4.50
C ASN A 199 1.60 -4.44 5.06
N ASP A 200 1.40 -5.70 5.41
CA ASP A 200 2.49 -6.57 5.88
C ASP A 200 3.54 -6.85 4.81
N SER A 201 3.20 -6.72 3.49
CA SER A 201 4.20 -6.85 2.42
C SER A 201 5.35 -5.87 2.56
N GLN A 202 5.08 -4.65 3.01
CA GLN A 202 6.11 -3.63 3.20
C GLN A 202 7.16 -4.03 4.25
N GLN A 203 6.74 -4.72 5.32
CA GLN A 203 7.67 -5.31 6.29
C GLN A 203 8.39 -6.53 5.71
N TYR A 204 7.67 -7.37 4.95
CA TYR A 204 8.21 -8.57 4.31
C TYR A 204 9.31 -8.22 3.30
N GLU A 205 9.09 -7.24 2.43
CA GLU A 205 10.05 -6.73 1.46
C GLU A 205 11.31 -6.19 2.14
N ALA A 206 11.15 -5.46 3.25
CA ALA A 206 12.27 -4.89 3.98
C ALA A 206 13.03 -5.91 4.84
N ALA A 207 12.43 -7.02 5.24
CA ALA A 207 13.00 -7.96 6.22
C ALA A 207 12.43 -9.40 6.09
N ALA A 208 12.41 -9.97 4.88
CA ALA A 208 11.79 -11.29 4.58
C ALA A 208 12.32 -12.46 5.43
N ASN A 209 13.54 -12.38 5.95
CA ASN A 209 14.16 -13.42 6.76
C ASN A 209 13.94 -13.23 8.28
N ALA A 210 13.18 -12.23 8.69
CA ALA A 210 12.88 -11.93 10.09
C ALA A 210 11.39 -12.08 10.38
N ASP A 211 11.04 -12.26 11.63
CA ASP A 211 9.66 -12.18 12.09
C ASP A 211 9.12 -10.76 11.91
N ASN A 212 7.83 -10.64 11.62
CA ASN A 212 7.20 -9.34 11.46
C ASN A 212 7.18 -8.57 12.80
N ASN A 213 7.91 -7.49 12.87
CA ASN A 213 7.91 -6.57 14.02
C ASN A 213 7.18 -5.25 13.74
N TYR A 214 6.53 -5.16 12.58
CA TYR A 214 5.66 -4.07 12.12
C TYR A 214 6.35 -2.71 11.91
N SER A 215 7.66 -2.60 12.20
CA SER A 215 8.39 -1.32 12.24
C SER A 215 8.54 -0.64 10.87
N LYS A 216 8.43 -1.39 9.77
CA LYS A 216 8.59 -0.87 8.40
C LYS A 216 7.27 -0.50 7.73
N ILE A 217 6.12 -0.80 8.35
CA ILE A 217 4.81 -0.60 7.74
C ILE A 217 4.41 0.87 7.80
N LYS A 218 4.26 1.49 6.62
CA LYS A 218 3.92 2.91 6.42
C LYS A 218 2.78 3.11 5.44
N SER A 219 2.21 2.03 4.93
CA SER A 219 1.12 2.04 3.96
C SER A 219 0.03 1.04 4.34
N LEU A 220 -1.14 1.21 3.76
CA LEU A 220 -2.29 0.33 3.89
C LEU A 220 -2.64 -0.24 2.51
N ASN A 221 -3.27 -1.39 2.46
CA ASN A 221 -3.83 -1.97 1.25
C ASN A 221 -5.31 -1.62 1.13
N CYS A 222 -5.83 -1.55 -0.10
CA CYS A 222 -7.25 -1.33 -0.37
C CYS A 222 -7.75 -2.31 -1.43
N TYR A 223 -8.86 -2.98 -1.12
CA TYR A 223 -9.56 -3.91 -2.02
C TYR A 223 -11.05 -3.62 -2.02
N SER A 224 -11.79 -4.00 -3.07
CA SER A 224 -13.25 -3.95 -3.02
C SER A 224 -13.92 -5.08 -3.80
N SER A 225 -15.15 -5.41 -3.43
CA SER A 225 -15.95 -6.41 -4.12
C SER A 225 -17.43 -6.04 -4.13
N ALA A 226 -18.12 -6.29 -5.25
CA ALA A 226 -19.57 -6.20 -5.36
C ALA A 226 -20.26 -7.57 -5.13
N ASP A 227 -19.51 -8.66 -5.26
CA ASP A 227 -20.05 -10.04 -5.21
C ASP A 227 -19.43 -10.91 -4.12
N MET A 228 -18.48 -10.38 -3.33
CA MET A 228 -17.78 -11.03 -2.23
C MET A 228 -16.81 -12.15 -2.64
N VAL A 229 -16.60 -12.36 -3.95
CA VAL A 229 -15.74 -13.43 -4.50
C VAL A 229 -14.68 -12.86 -5.45
N ASN A 230 -15.09 -12.02 -6.40
CA ASN A 230 -14.17 -11.26 -7.25
C ASN A 230 -13.79 -9.96 -6.53
N TRP A 231 -12.51 -9.77 -6.26
CA TRP A 231 -11.98 -8.63 -5.53
C TRP A 231 -11.14 -7.76 -6.46
N THR A 232 -11.44 -6.46 -6.48
CA THR A 232 -10.64 -5.46 -7.18
C THR A 232 -9.51 -5.00 -6.27
N ASP A 233 -8.28 -5.02 -6.78
CA ASP A 233 -7.09 -4.57 -6.07
C ASP A 233 -6.83 -3.07 -6.37
N HIS A 234 -7.12 -2.20 -5.41
CA HIS A 234 -6.88 -0.75 -5.51
C HIS A 234 -5.49 -0.33 -5.03
N GLY A 235 -4.55 -1.26 -4.98
CA GLY A 235 -3.17 -0.97 -4.61
C GLY A 235 -2.98 -0.59 -3.16
N THR A 236 -2.00 0.29 -2.93
CA THR A 236 -1.60 0.74 -1.60
C THR A 236 -1.88 2.21 -1.37
N ILE A 237 -2.23 2.54 -0.15
CA ILE A 237 -2.40 3.92 0.33
C ILE A 237 -1.13 4.31 1.08
N ALA A 238 -0.35 5.25 0.57
CA ALA A 238 0.83 5.79 1.23
C ALA A 238 0.38 6.71 2.38
N VAL A 239 0.50 6.23 3.63
CA VAL A 239 -0.02 6.92 4.82
C VAL A 239 1.07 7.68 5.55
N SER A 240 2.16 7.01 5.95
CA SER A 240 3.14 7.52 6.91
C SER A 240 4.49 7.85 6.29
N GLY A 241 5.24 8.73 6.96
CA GLY A 241 6.59 9.12 6.57
C GLY A 241 6.65 10.12 5.41
N SER A 242 7.85 10.39 4.90
CA SER A 242 8.09 11.47 3.91
C SER A 242 7.32 11.31 2.60
N LYS A 243 7.03 10.09 2.20
CA LYS A 243 6.26 9.75 0.98
C LYS A 243 4.75 9.59 1.25
N GLY A 244 4.33 9.55 2.51
CA GLY A 244 2.93 9.38 2.91
C GLY A 244 2.18 10.70 3.05
N ALA A 245 0.85 10.60 3.13
CA ALA A 245 -0.03 11.74 3.36
C ALA A 245 0.22 12.36 4.74
N ALA A 246 0.32 11.56 5.80
CA ALA A 246 0.61 11.98 7.17
C ALA A 246 2.13 11.96 7.43
N LYS A 247 2.84 12.99 6.97
CA LYS A 247 4.32 13.07 7.05
C LYS A 247 4.88 13.03 8.47
N TRP A 248 4.08 13.40 9.47
CA TRP A 248 4.43 13.40 10.89
C TRP A 248 4.45 12.01 11.52
N SER A 249 3.72 11.04 10.93
CA SER A 249 3.58 9.69 11.48
C SER A 249 4.74 8.79 11.05
N ALA A 250 5.10 7.84 11.92
CA ALA A 250 6.16 6.87 11.68
C ALA A 250 5.66 5.58 11.03
N ASN A 251 4.46 5.12 11.44
CA ASN A 251 3.85 3.88 10.97
C ASN A 251 2.36 4.09 10.65
N SER A 252 1.78 3.15 9.90
CA SER A 252 0.34 3.07 9.70
C SER A 252 -0.12 1.62 9.86
N TRP A 253 -0.84 1.36 10.95
CA TRP A 253 -1.39 0.05 11.29
C TRP A 253 -2.91 0.15 11.43
N ALA A 254 -3.58 -0.99 11.40
CA ALA A 254 -4.99 -1.19 11.75
C ALA A 254 -5.89 0.00 11.35
N PRO A 255 -6.29 0.10 10.09
CA PRO A 255 -7.16 1.17 9.63
C PRO A 255 -8.60 1.01 10.10
N ALA A 256 -9.33 2.14 10.21
CA ALA A 256 -10.78 2.17 10.26
C ALA A 256 -11.29 3.24 9.29
N VAL A 257 -12.25 2.89 8.44
CA VAL A 257 -12.73 3.79 7.38
C VAL A 257 -14.25 3.93 7.46
N CYS A 258 -14.71 5.16 7.31
CA CYS A 258 -16.13 5.47 7.17
C CYS A 258 -16.34 6.55 6.11
N HIS A 259 -17.60 6.78 5.76
CA HIS A 259 -17.98 7.91 4.92
C HIS A 259 -19.13 8.69 5.55
N LYS A 260 -19.20 9.98 5.23
CA LYS A 260 -20.24 10.88 5.71
C LYS A 260 -20.45 12.03 4.72
N LYS A 261 -21.67 12.47 4.55
CA LYS A 261 -21.93 13.68 3.76
C LYS A 261 -21.54 14.93 4.56
N ILE A 262 -20.56 15.67 4.05
CA ILE A 262 -20.13 16.97 4.57
C ILE A 262 -20.57 18.04 3.56
N ASN A 263 -21.42 18.97 3.99
CA ASN A 263 -21.99 20.01 3.12
C ASN A 263 -22.64 19.45 1.83
N GLY A 264 -23.33 18.31 1.95
CA GLY A 264 -24.04 17.66 0.85
C GLY A 264 -23.15 16.85 -0.12
N LYS A 265 -21.83 16.78 0.10
CA LYS A 265 -20.89 15.95 -0.66
C LYS A 265 -20.43 14.77 0.17
N GLU A 266 -20.31 13.62 -0.46
CA GLU A 266 -19.71 12.45 0.17
C GLU A 266 -18.25 12.73 0.49
N LYS A 267 -17.80 12.31 1.68
CA LYS A 267 -16.43 12.42 2.15
C LYS A 267 -16.06 11.14 2.88
N PHE A 268 -14.85 10.66 2.64
CA PHE A 268 -14.30 9.46 3.25
C PHE A 268 -13.26 9.85 4.30
N PHE A 269 -13.24 9.10 5.40
CA PHE A 269 -12.35 9.32 6.54
C PHE A 269 -11.65 8.00 6.87
N LEU A 270 -10.33 8.01 6.87
CA LEU A 270 -9.48 6.87 7.21
C LEU A 270 -8.70 7.20 8.47
N TYR A 271 -9.00 6.49 9.55
CA TYR A 271 -8.24 6.54 10.79
C TYR A 271 -7.22 5.41 10.80
N PHE A 272 -6.03 5.67 11.35
CA PHE A 272 -4.94 4.69 11.38
C PHE A 272 -4.13 4.81 12.67
N ALA A 273 -3.59 3.70 13.15
CA ALA A 273 -2.70 3.68 14.29
C ALA A 273 -1.26 4.06 13.88
N ASN A 274 -0.71 5.11 14.52
CA ASN A 274 0.70 5.44 14.43
C ASN A 274 1.45 4.74 15.57
N ASN A 275 1.90 3.52 15.34
CA ASN A 275 2.32 2.60 16.39
C ASN A 275 1.19 2.43 17.44
N ALA A 276 1.56 2.23 18.70
CA ALA A 276 0.62 2.22 19.83
C ALA A 276 0.57 3.57 20.56
N SER A 277 0.97 4.67 19.93
CA SER A 277 1.18 5.97 20.57
C SER A 277 0.13 7.01 20.25
N SER A 278 -0.50 6.92 19.08
CA SER A 278 -1.46 7.92 18.62
C SER A 278 -2.28 7.40 17.42
N ILE A 279 -3.38 8.08 17.10
CA ILE A 279 -4.20 7.79 15.93
C ILE A 279 -4.20 9.00 15.01
N GLY A 280 -4.02 8.78 13.71
CA GLY A 280 -4.13 9.77 12.65
C GLY A 280 -5.45 9.70 11.92
N VAL A 281 -5.78 10.73 11.14
CA VAL A 281 -6.92 10.76 10.23
C VAL A 281 -6.49 11.29 8.85
N LEU A 282 -6.96 10.61 7.81
CA LEU A 282 -6.87 11.08 6.42
C LEU A 282 -8.27 11.27 5.86
N THR A 283 -8.38 12.11 4.83
CA THR A 283 -9.64 12.36 4.12
C THR A 283 -9.49 12.19 2.62
N ALA A 284 -10.59 11.78 1.96
CA ALA A 284 -10.68 11.68 0.51
C ALA A 284 -12.09 11.98 0.01
N ASP A 285 -12.23 12.24 -1.30
CA ASP A 285 -13.52 12.40 -1.97
C ASP A 285 -13.96 11.09 -2.70
N SER A 286 -13.14 10.04 -2.61
CA SER A 286 -13.39 8.70 -3.16
C SER A 286 -12.95 7.64 -2.15
N PRO A 287 -13.57 6.45 -2.12
CA PRO A 287 -13.16 5.35 -1.24
C PRO A 287 -11.74 4.84 -1.55
N THR A 288 -11.23 5.07 -2.75
CA THR A 288 -9.88 4.68 -3.16
C THR A 288 -8.85 5.81 -3.07
N GLY A 289 -9.24 6.99 -2.57
CA GLY A 289 -8.38 8.17 -2.45
C GLY A 289 -8.57 9.17 -3.61
N PRO A 290 -7.59 10.04 -3.93
CA PRO A 290 -6.35 10.20 -3.18
C PRO A 290 -6.58 10.72 -1.75
N TRP A 291 -5.82 10.17 -0.81
CA TRP A 291 -5.94 10.49 0.60
C TRP A 291 -5.03 11.66 1.00
N THR A 292 -5.55 12.54 1.83
CA THR A 292 -4.82 13.72 2.32
C THR A 292 -4.95 13.85 3.85
N ASP A 293 -3.91 14.37 4.49
CA ASP A 293 -3.93 14.68 5.92
C ASP A 293 -4.56 16.08 6.14
N PRO A 294 -5.74 16.18 6.75
CA PRO A 294 -6.43 17.44 6.94
C PRO A 294 -5.90 18.28 8.09
N ILE A 295 -5.17 17.69 9.05
CA ILE A 295 -4.82 18.36 10.32
C ILE A 295 -3.31 18.38 10.61
N GLY A 296 -2.48 17.60 9.92
CA GLY A 296 -1.02 17.60 10.04
C GLY A 296 -0.48 17.10 11.40
N LYS A 297 -1.30 16.37 12.17
CA LYS A 297 -0.98 15.87 13.51
C LYS A 297 -1.93 14.72 13.90
N PRO A 298 -1.69 13.99 15.01
CA PRO A 298 -2.66 13.01 15.52
C PRO A 298 -4.02 13.66 15.84
N ILE A 299 -5.11 12.93 15.58
CA ILE A 299 -6.44 13.25 16.09
C ILE A 299 -6.61 12.76 17.54
N ILE A 300 -5.97 11.63 17.89
CA ILE A 300 -5.91 11.09 19.25
C ILE A 300 -4.45 11.00 19.68
N ASP A 301 -4.14 11.63 20.80
CA ASP A 301 -2.86 11.56 21.47
C ASP A 301 -3.02 11.62 23.00
N ARG A 302 -1.90 11.63 23.72
CA ARG A 302 -1.89 11.65 25.20
C ARG A 302 -2.41 12.95 25.84
N SER A 303 -2.67 13.99 25.08
CA SER A 303 -3.25 15.26 25.55
C SER A 303 -4.77 15.22 25.68
N ILE A 304 -5.45 14.25 25.06
CA ILE A 304 -6.88 14.06 25.20
C ILE A 304 -7.22 13.57 26.61
N THR A 305 -8.18 14.20 27.27
CA THR A 305 -8.66 13.77 28.60
C THR A 305 -9.13 12.31 28.52
N GLY A 306 -8.65 11.47 29.45
CA GLY A 306 -8.90 10.02 29.48
C GLY A 306 -7.92 9.19 28.65
N CYS A 307 -6.91 9.83 28.02
CA CYS A 307 -5.89 9.16 27.20
C CYS A 307 -4.46 9.26 27.79
N ALA A 308 -4.31 9.73 29.03
CA ALA A 308 -3.00 9.78 29.68
C ALA A 308 -2.39 8.37 29.81
N GLU A 309 -1.05 8.28 29.82
CA GLU A 309 -0.33 7.01 29.88
C GLU A 309 -0.65 6.18 31.15
N SER A 310 -1.02 6.85 32.24
CA SER A 310 -1.48 6.22 33.48
C SER A 310 -2.90 5.63 33.39
N GLU A 311 -3.68 6.00 32.37
CA GLU A 311 -5.08 5.62 32.20
C GLU A 311 -5.30 4.56 31.10
N ILE A 312 -4.44 4.55 30.08
CA ILE A 312 -4.55 3.63 28.93
C ILE A 312 -3.16 3.26 28.43
N GLY A 313 -2.91 1.96 28.20
CA GLY A 313 -1.62 1.46 27.73
C GLY A 313 -1.29 1.89 26.31
N TRP A 314 -2.12 1.54 25.36
CA TRP A 314 -1.93 1.82 23.93
C TRP A 314 -3.04 2.69 23.35
N LEU A 315 -2.66 3.66 22.52
CA LEU A 315 -3.56 4.47 21.69
C LEU A 315 -3.45 3.97 20.26
N PHE A 316 -4.23 2.96 19.91
CA PHE A 316 -4.17 2.33 18.60
C PHE A 316 -5.48 1.57 18.27
N ASP A 317 -5.50 0.83 17.16
CA ASP A 317 -6.58 -0.02 16.68
C ASP A 317 -7.93 0.71 16.70
N PRO A 318 -8.05 1.78 15.90
CA PRO A 318 -9.29 2.55 15.83
C PRO A 318 -10.43 1.73 15.20
N ALA A 319 -11.65 1.99 15.70
CA ALA A 319 -12.90 1.64 15.04
C ALA A 319 -13.76 2.89 14.93
N VAL A 320 -14.51 3.06 13.86
CA VAL A 320 -15.30 4.25 13.61
C VAL A 320 -16.75 3.89 13.29
N LEU A 321 -17.67 4.67 13.87
CA LEU A 321 -19.10 4.61 13.59
C LEU A 321 -19.60 6.00 13.19
N VAL A 322 -20.35 6.08 12.10
CA VAL A 322 -21.24 7.20 11.81
C VAL A 322 -22.66 6.72 12.09
N ASP A 323 -23.29 7.29 13.10
CA ASP A 323 -24.64 6.90 13.51
C ASP A 323 -25.70 7.45 12.54
N ASP A 324 -26.96 7.01 12.67
CA ASP A 324 -28.07 7.38 11.79
C ASP A 324 -28.36 8.89 11.78
N ASP A 325 -28.04 9.60 12.87
CA ASP A 325 -28.16 11.06 12.96
C ASP A 325 -26.96 11.82 12.35
N GLY A 326 -25.96 11.07 11.82
CA GLY A 326 -24.73 11.60 11.25
C GLY A 326 -23.64 11.93 12.27
N THR A 327 -23.84 11.62 13.56
CA THR A 327 -22.80 11.80 14.58
C THR A 327 -21.70 10.75 14.43
N GLY A 328 -20.44 11.18 14.43
CA GLY A 328 -19.28 10.30 14.38
C GLY A 328 -18.78 9.90 15.77
N TYR A 329 -18.36 8.65 15.92
CA TYR A 329 -17.74 8.11 17.13
C TYR A 329 -16.49 7.33 16.76
N LEU A 330 -15.41 7.51 17.54
CA LEU A 330 -14.16 6.80 17.38
C LEU A 330 -13.88 5.98 18.64
N TYR A 331 -13.67 4.68 18.46
CA TYR A 331 -13.32 3.70 19.50
C TYR A 331 -11.87 3.27 19.31
N PHE A 332 -11.14 3.06 20.39
CA PHE A 332 -9.73 2.70 20.31
C PHE A 332 -9.19 2.21 21.65
N GLY A 333 -7.99 1.64 21.62
CA GLY A 333 -7.22 1.37 22.81
C GLY A 333 -6.62 -0.03 22.87
N GLY A 334 -5.83 -0.26 23.90
CA GLY A 334 -5.22 -1.55 24.19
C GLY A 334 -4.56 -1.59 25.55
N ILE A 335 -4.34 -2.81 26.05
CA ILE A 335 -3.89 -3.05 27.42
C ILE A 335 -2.45 -2.56 27.68
N GLY A 336 -1.60 -2.51 26.62
CA GLY A 336 -0.19 -2.21 26.76
C GLY A 336 0.59 -3.36 27.40
N ASN A 337 1.74 -3.02 27.98
CA ASN A 337 2.58 -4.02 28.65
C ASN A 337 1.88 -4.56 29.90
N THR A 338 1.72 -5.89 29.96
CA THR A 338 1.09 -6.61 31.06
C THR A 338 2.07 -7.27 32.02
N ASP A 339 3.37 -7.14 31.79
CA ASP A 339 4.40 -7.75 32.63
C ASP A 339 4.30 -7.24 34.07
N GLY A 340 4.22 -8.17 35.02
CA GLY A 340 4.08 -7.87 36.45
C GLY A 340 2.71 -7.28 36.85
N LYS A 341 1.73 -7.25 35.96
CA LYS A 341 0.37 -6.78 36.29
C LYS A 341 -0.39 -7.83 37.10
N LYS A 342 -1.20 -7.34 38.05
CA LYS A 342 -2.05 -8.20 38.89
C LYS A 342 -3.24 -8.75 38.08
N GLU A 343 -3.84 -9.85 38.57
CA GLU A 343 -5.00 -10.49 37.94
C GLU A 343 -6.16 -9.51 37.73
N ASP A 344 -6.44 -8.64 38.70
CA ASP A 344 -7.52 -7.64 38.58
C ASP A 344 -7.30 -6.70 37.40
N PHE A 345 -6.04 -6.29 37.12
CA PHE A 345 -5.71 -5.48 35.96
C PHE A 345 -5.91 -6.27 34.65
N ILE A 346 -5.60 -7.57 34.62
CA ILE A 346 -5.77 -8.43 33.44
C ILE A 346 -7.27 -8.64 33.15
N ARG A 347 -8.10 -8.81 34.21
CA ARG A 347 -9.55 -8.98 34.07
C ARG A 347 -10.26 -7.69 33.68
N ASN A 348 -9.84 -6.55 34.25
CA ASN A 348 -10.49 -5.26 34.11
C ASN A 348 -9.45 -4.18 33.72
N PRO A 349 -8.88 -4.27 32.50
CA PRO A 349 -7.77 -3.40 32.11
C PRO A 349 -8.17 -1.94 31.92
N LYS A 350 -9.46 -1.65 31.71
CA LYS A 350 -10.01 -0.30 31.47
C LYS A 350 -9.28 0.46 30.36
N CYS A 351 -8.84 -0.27 29.34
CA CYS A 351 -8.00 0.24 28.26
C CYS A 351 -8.74 0.52 26.95
N ALA A 352 -10.06 0.34 26.91
CA ALA A 352 -10.89 0.75 25.79
C ALA A 352 -11.43 2.17 25.99
N ARG A 353 -11.51 2.93 24.90
CA ARG A 353 -12.01 4.31 24.87
C ARG A 353 -13.00 4.51 23.74
N VAL A 354 -13.94 5.42 23.96
CA VAL A 354 -14.78 6.01 22.94
C VAL A 354 -14.78 7.53 23.08
N VAL A 355 -14.72 8.22 21.94
CA VAL A 355 -14.88 9.67 21.86
C VAL A 355 -15.91 10.00 20.80
N LYS A 356 -16.63 11.10 21.00
CA LYS A 356 -17.43 11.72 19.96
C LYS A 356 -16.53 12.54 19.05
N LEU A 357 -16.76 12.47 17.75
CA LEU A 357 -16.07 13.29 16.76
C LEU A 357 -16.85 14.58 16.47
N SER A 358 -16.14 15.61 16.09
CA SER A 358 -16.74 16.84 15.53
C SER A 358 -17.49 16.54 14.22
N ASP A 359 -18.32 17.48 13.78
CA ASP A 359 -19.13 17.31 12.57
C ASP A 359 -18.31 17.08 11.31
N ASP A 360 -17.09 17.62 11.25
CA ASP A 360 -16.15 17.43 10.14
C ASP A 360 -15.31 16.14 10.26
N MET A 361 -15.49 15.36 11.32
CA MET A 361 -14.82 14.08 11.57
C MET A 361 -13.28 14.18 11.75
N THR A 362 -12.72 15.38 11.87
CA THR A 362 -11.26 15.62 11.93
C THR A 362 -10.75 16.13 13.27
N SER A 363 -11.64 16.27 14.25
CA SER A 363 -11.31 16.59 15.64
C SER A 363 -12.24 15.88 16.62
N VAL A 364 -11.85 15.86 17.89
CA VAL A 364 -12.63 15.27 18.99
C VAL A 364 -13.56 16.31 19.61
N ASP A 365 -14.81 15.92 19.89
CA ASP A 365 -15.82 16.73 20.60
C ASP A 365 -16.03 16.18 22.03
N GLY A 366 -15.22 16.63 22.97
CA GLY A 366 -15.25 16.24 24.39
C GLY A 366 -14.18 15.25 24.82
N ASP A 367 -14.37 14.65 25.99
CA ASP A 367 -13.43 13.76 26.66
C ASP A 367 -13.59 12.31 26.20
N ALA A 368 -12.49 11.53 26.26
CA ALA A 368 -12.54 10.09 26.03
C ALA A 368 -13.21 9.37 27.22
N LYS A 369 -14.27 8.61 26.93
CA LYS A 369 -14.97 7.79 27.91
C LYS A 369 -14.41 6.38 27.92
N THR A 370 -14.15 5.82 29.11
CA THR A 370 -13.70 4.43 29.27
C THR A 370 -14.85 3.45 28.98
N ILE A 371 -14.56 2.39 28.24
CA ILE A 371 -15.39 1.19 28.11
C ILE A 371 -14.78 0.11 29.00
N ASP A 372 -15.55 -0.41 29.95
CA ASP A 372 -15.11 -1.45 30.89
C ASP A 372 -15.15 -2.84 30.22
N ALA A 373 -14.31 -3.02 29.19
CA ALA A 373 -14.19 -4.26 28.40
C ALA A 373 -13.36 -5.32 29.15
N PRO A 374 -13.97 -6.43 29.62
CA PRO A 374 -13.26 -7.44 30.39
C PRO A 374 -12.22 -8.16 29.54
N PHE A 375 -11.04 -8.36 30.10
CA PHE A 375 -9.91 -9.04 29.43
C PHE A 375 -9.49 -8.43 28.10
N MET A 376 -9.83 -7.18 27.80
CA MET A 376 -9.43 -6.55 26.54
C MET A 376 -7.91 -6.59 26.36
N PHE A 377 -7.49 -6.82 25.12
CA PHE A 377 -6.11 -6.73 24.67
C PHE A 377 -5.94 -5.62 23.63
N GLU A 378 -6.63 -5.74 22.50
CA GLU A 378 -6.51 -4.86 21.32
C GLU A 378 -7.74 -5.00 20.42
N ASP A 379 -7.71 -4.41 19.19
CA ASP A 379 -8.65 -4.71 18.12
C ASP A 379 -10.07 -4.19 18.40
N SER A 380 -10.24 -2.88 18.44
CA SER A 380 -11.57 -2.29 18.60
C SER A 380 -12.43 -2.49 17.35
N GLY A 381 -13.69 -2.88 17.55
CA GLY A 381 -14.74 -2.94 16.54
C GLY A 381 -16.03 -2.35 17.05
N ILE A 382 -16.89 -1.85 16.16
CA ILE A 382 -18.20 -1.30 16.51
C ILE A 382 -19.20 -1.56 15.40
N ASN A 383 -20.40 -2.01 15.77
CA ASN A 383 -21.52 -2.20 14.84
C ASN A 383 -22.83 -1.74 15.48
N LYS A 384 -23.72 -1.22 14.68
CA LYS A 384 -25.11 -1.01 15.05
C LYS A 384 -25.97 -2.12 14.42
N ILE A 385 -26.69 -2.89 15.24
CA ILE A 385 -27.62 -3.93 14.80
C ILE A 385 -28.99 -3.62 15.42
N GLY A 386 -29.96 -3.27 14.58
CA GLY A 386 -31.21 -2.69 15.06
C GLY A 386 -30.96 -1.39 15.80
N ASP A 387 -31.49 -1.27 17.01
CA ASP A 387 -31.34 -0.09 17.86
C ASP A 387 -30.21 -0.22 18.90
N LYS A 388 -29.35 -1.25 18.76
CA LYS A 388 -28.29 -1.53 19.72
C LYS A 388 -26.90 -1.35 19.10
N TYR A 389 -25.95 -0.97 19.96
CA TYR A 389 -24.54 -0.78 19.62
C TYR A 389 -23.73 -1.93 20.19
N TYR A 390 -22.94 -2.58 19.34
CA TYR A 390 -22.12 -3.74 19.71
C TYR A 390 -20.64 -3.36 19.56
N TYR A 391 -19.98 -3.15 20.71
CA TYR A 391 -18.53 -2.96 20.76
C TYR A 391 -17.86 -4.35 20.80
N SER A 392 -16.91 -4.59 19.91
CA SER A 392 -16.15 -5.84 19.81
C SER A 392 -14.64 -5.60 19.99
N TYR A 393 -13.92 -6.62 20.47
CA TYR A 393 -12.50 -6.53 20.74
C TYR A 393 -11.84 -7.89 20.89
N CYS A 394 -10.49 -7.96 20.71
CA CYS A 394 -9.73 -9.17 21.00
C CYS A 394 -9.40 -9.25 22.50
N THR A 395 -9.69 -10.42 23.09
CA THR A 395 -9.35 -10.71 24.49
C THR A 395 -7.87 -11.03 24.64
N ASN A 396 -7.26 -10.69 25.80
CA ASN A 396 -5.84 -10.88 26.03
C ASN A 396 -5.40 -12.36 26.11
N TRP A 397 -4.10 -12.57 25.97
CA TRP A 397 -3.44 -13.87 25.92
C TRP A 397 -3.13 -14.49 27.30
N THR A 398 -3.31 -13.73 28.39
CA THR A 398 -2.89 -14.11 29.72
C THR A 398 -3.85 -15.15 30.31
N GLY A 399 -3.42 -16.40 30.38
CA GLY A 399 -4.17 -17.50 30.97
C GLY A 399 -3.75 -17.85 32.40
N SER A 400 -2.60 -17.32 32.88
CA SER A 400 -2.11 -17.52 34.24
C SER A 400 -1.21 -16.36 34.68
N ILE A 401 -1.14 -16.14 35.98
CA ILE A 401 -0.23 -15.18 36.62
C ILE A 401 0.50 -15.90 37.76
N ASP A 402 1.82 -15.78 37.82
CA ASP A 402 2.65 -16.45 38.81
C ASP A 402 2.40 -17.97 38.96
N GLY A 403 2.06 -18.62 37.83
CA GLY A 403 1.73 -20.04 37.76
C GLY A 403 0.31 -20.41 38.20
N VAL A 404 -0.51 -19.43 38.59
CA VAL A 404 -1.92 -19.64 38.95
C VAL A 404 -2.80 -19.37 37.72
N THR A 405 -3.62 -20.36 37.33
CA THR A 405 -4.56 -20.24 36.21
C THR A 405 -5.67 -19.25 36.55
N ILE A 406 -5.91 -18.33 35.62
CA ILE A 406 -7.04 -17.38 35.69
C ILE A 406 -8.28 -18.09 35.12
N ASP A 407 -9.40 -18.02 35.84
CA ASP A 407 -10.69 -18.50 35.31
C ASP A 407 -11.16 -17.59 34.17
N ARG A 408 -11.26 -18.17 32.96
CA ARG A 408 -11.64 -17.53 31.72
C ARG A 408 -12.71 -18.34 30.94
N ALA A 409 -13.50 -19.13 31.65
CA ALA A 409 -14.51 -19.98 31.01
C ALA A 409 -15.45 -19.15 30.11
N ASP A 410 -15.87 -17.98 30.57
CA ASP A 410 -16.79 -17.09 29.86
C ASP A 410 -16.08 -16.11 28.91
N CYS A 411 -14.76 -15.97 29.01
CA CYS A 411 -13.97 -15.05 28.20
C CYS A 411 -12.61 -15.67 27.81
N PRO A 412 -12.59 -16.65 26.88
CA PRO A 412 -11.38 -17.35 26.45
C PRO A 412 -10.31 -16.40 25.89
N THR A 413 -9.05 -16.84 25.92
CA THR A 413 -7.89 -16.06 25.46
C THR A 413 -7.92 -15.86 23.94
N ALA A 414 -7.52 -14.66 23.50
CA ALA A 414 -7.33 -14.30 22.09
C ALA A 414 -8.55 -14.54 21.17
N ASN A 415 -9.74 -14.52 21.73
CA ASN A 415 -11.01 -14.58 20.97
C ASN A 415 -11.59 -13.19 20.80
N ILE A 416 -12.53 -13.02 19.87
CA ILE A 416 -13.28 -11.78 19.70
C ILE A 416 -14.49 -11.80 20.62
N ALA A 417 -14.50 -10.90 21.59
CA ALA A 417 -15.59 -10.68 22.53
C ALA A 417 -16.46 -9.51 22.04
N VAL A 418 -17.73 -9.53 22.46
CA VAL A 418 -18.73 -8.50 22.15
C VAL A 418 -19.37 -7.99 23.42
N MET A 419 -19.63 -6.69 23.47
CA MET A 419 -20.43 -5.99 24.46
C MET A 419 -21.58 -5.26 23.76
N VAL A 420 -22.71 -5.07 24.44
CA VAL A 420 -23.91 -4.39 23.92
C VAL A 420 -24.30 -3.18 24.76
N SER A 421 -24.77 -2.12 24.11
CA SER A 421 -25.30 -0.91 24.76
C SER A 421 -26.49 -0.32 23.98
N ASP A 422 -27.31 0.48 24.67
CA ASP A 422 -28.37 1.32 24.08
C ASP A 422 -27.82 2.65 23.55
N SER A 423 -26.53 2.94 23.76
CA SER A 423 -25.89 4.21 23.40
C SER A 423 -24.51 3.97 22.78
N PRO A 424 -24.13 4.72 21.75
CA PRO A 424 -22.77 4.60 21.16
C PRO A 424 -21.67 5.00 22.15
N MET A 425 -21.98 5.83 23.14
CA MET A 425 -21.04 6.28 24.17
C MET A 425 -21.11 5.46 25.45
N GLY A 426 -21.90 4.32 25.46
CA GLY A 426 -21.74 3.52 26.54
C GLY A 426 -22.62 2.98 27.45
N ASP A 427 -22.37 2.53 28.61
CA ASP A 427 -22.78 1.49 29.50
C ASP A 427 -22.87 0.13 28.78
N PHE A 428 -21.78 -0.21 28.08
CA PHE A 428 -21.65 -1.49 27.41
C PHE A 428 -21.64 -2.64 28.41
N LYS A 429 -22.45 -3.68 28.13
CA LYS A 429 -22.55 -4.91 28.92
C LYS A 429 -21.95 -6.05 28.12
N TYR A 430 -21.11 -6.86 28.77
CA TYR A 430 -20.52 -8.05 28.17
C TYR A 430 -21.58 -9.06 27.72
N VAL A 431 -21.43 -9.57 26.49
CA VAL A 431 -22.31 -10.58 25.89
C VAL A 431 -21.61 -11.94 25.85
N GLY A 432 -20.40 -12.00 25.29
CA GLY A 432 -19.63 -13.25 25.13
C GLY A 432 -18.58 -13.15 24.04
N CYS A 433 -17.87 -14.27 23.78
CA CYS A 433 -16.94 -14.38 22.68
C CYS A 433 -17.67 -14.96 21.45
N VAL A 434 -17.78 -14.18 20.39
CA VAL A 434 -18.55 -14.49 19.18
C VAL A 434 -17.72 -15.09 18.05
N LEU A 435 -16.40 -14.92 18.09
CA LEU A 435 -15.49 -15.46 17.09
C LEU A 435 -14.22 -15.98 17.76
N LYS A 436 -13.90 -17.25 17.53
CA LYS A 436 -12.70 -17.88 18.10
C LYS A 436 -11.46 -17.43 17.33
N ASN A 437 -10.28 -17.55 17.98
CA ASN A 437 -9.02 -17.31 17.27
C ASN A 437 -8.92 -18.18 16.02
N PRO A 438 -8.44 -17.66 14.88
CA PRO A 438 -8.24 -18.43 13.64
C PRO A 438 -7.46 -19.73 13.83
N GLY A 439 -6.57 -19.77 14.82
CA GLY A 439 -5.83 -20.98 15.19
C GLY A 439 -6.71 -22.17 15.56
N THR A 440 -7.91 -21.94 16.07
CA THR A 440 -8.89 -22.99 16.37
C THR A 440 -9.31 -23.76 15.12
N TYR A 441 -9.40 -23.10 13.97
CA TYR A 441 -9.87 -23.67 12.70
C TYR A 441 -8.74 -24.09 11.78
N PHE A 442 -7.62 -23.34 11.80
CA PHE A 442 -6.53 -23.52 10.83
C PHE A 442 -5.27 -24.13 11.43
N GLY A 443 -5.23 -24.35 12.76
CA GLY A 443 -4.09 -24.96 13.46
C GLY A 443 -2.87 -24.03 13.58
N VAL A 444 -3.03 -22.75 13.27
CA VAL A 444 -1.97 -21.73 13.34
C VAL A 444 -2.50 -20.55 14.16
N THR A 445 -2.13 -20.51 15.43
CA THR A 445 -2.48 -19.43 16.35
C THR A 445 -1.59 -18.21 16.13
N GLY A 446 -2.17 -17.03 16.13
CA GLY A 446 -1.49 -15.75 16.00
C GLY A 446 -2.32 -14.63 16.61
N ASN A 447 -1.84 -13.39 16.53
CA ASN A 447 -2.67 -12.27 16.92
C ASN A 447 -3.99 -12.30 16.14
N ASN A 448 -5.03 -11.73 16.71
CA ASN A 448 -6.38 -11.79 16.18
C ASN A 448 -6.91 -10.38 16.02
N HIS A 449 -7.38 -10.07 14.82
CA HIS A 449 -7.94 -8.77 14.47
C HIS A 449 -9.09 -8.96 13.50
N HIS A 450 -10.18 -8.22 13.71
CA HIS A 450 -11.43 -8.42 12.98
C HIS A 450 -12.11 -7.11 12.61
N CYS A 451 -13.07 -7.23 11.71
CA CYS A 451 -14.10 -6.21 11.47
C CYS A 451 -15.41 -6.93 11.11
N PHE A 452 -16.50 -6.52 11.70
CA PHE A 452 -17.82 -6.98 11.29
C PHE A 452 -18.47 -5.94 10.38
N THR A 453 -19.06 -6.38 9.27
CA THR A 453 -19.65 -5.46 8.27
C THR A 453 -20.94 -6.04 7.73
N GLN A 454 -21.99 -5.23 7.72
CA GLN A 454 -23.26 -5.57 7.08
C GLN A 454 -23.16 -5.33 5.57
N PHE A 455 -23.54 -6.30 4.78
CA PHE A 455 -23.63 -6.17 3.34
C PHE A 455 -24.73 -7.08 2.78
N ASN A 456 -25.57 -6.54 1.90
CA ASN A 456 -26.65 -7.28 1.25
C ASN A 456 -27.50 -8.10 2.24
N GLY A 457 -27.86 -7.50 3.39
CA GLY A 457 -28.72 -8.09 4.41
C GLY A 457 -28.06 -9.19 5.26
N LYS A 458 -26.76 -9.38 5.16
CA LYS A 458 -25.98 -10.34 5.95
C LYS A 458 -24.88 -9.62 6.73
N LEU A 459 -24.40 -10.26 7.79
CA LEU A 459 -23.24 -9.81 8.55
C LEU A 459 -22.04 -10.68 8.20
N TYR A 460 -20.90 -10.05 7.92
CA TYR A 460 -19.66 -10.71 7.57
C TYR A 460 -18.57 -10.39 8.59
N ALA A 461 -17.74 -11.38 8.91
CA ALA A 461 -16.51 -11.21 9.66
C ALA A 461 -15.33 -11.19 8.70
N PHE A 462 -14.65 -10.05 8.61
CA PHE A 462 -13.32 -9.95 8.03
C PHE A 462 -12.31 -10.12 9.15
N TYR A 463 -11.29 -10.92 8.91
CA TYR A 463 -10.25 -11.21 9.91
C TYR A 463 -8.96 -11.60 9.21
N HIS A 464 -7.86 -11.61 9.91
CA HIS A 464 -6.60 -12.08 9.34
C HIS A 464 -6.15 -13.42 9.93
N THR A 465 -5.29 -14.11 9.20
CA THR A 465 -4.57 -15.30 9.65
C THR A 465 -3.20 -15.39 9.01
N LYS A 466 -2.25 -16.02 9.68
CA LYS A 466 -0.92 -16.34 9.13
C LYS A 466 -0.85 -17.75 8.51
N LYS A 467 -1.99 -18.40 8.28
CA LYS A 467 -2.07 -19.77 7.77
C LYS A 467 -1.38 -19.97 6.43
N ASP A 468 -1.61 -19.05 5.48
CA ASP A 468 -1.10 -19.20 4.12
C ASP A 468 0.38 -18.85 4.05
N THR A 469 0.80 -17.80 4.74
CA THR A 469 2.19 -17.35 4.78
C THR A 469 3.10 -18.42 5.41
N ILE A 470 2.69 -19.01 6.52
CA ILE A 470 3.44 -20.13 7.13
C ILE A 470 3.50 -21.33 6.17
N ALA A 471 2.44 -21.63 5.42
CA ALA A 471 2.42 -22.75 4.48
C ALA A 471 3.44 -22.60 3.34
N VAL A 472 3.79 -21.38 2.95
CA VAL A 472 4.86 -21.09 1.97
C VAL A 472 6.22 -20.82 2.62
N GLY A 473 6.35 -20.96 3.93
CA GLY A 473 7.62 -20.90 4.65
C GLY A 473 8.06 -19.51 5.09
N THR A 474 7.15 -18.53 5.14
CA THR A 474 7.50 -17.20 5.70
C THR A 474 7.84 -17.29 7.18
N LYS A 475 8.51 -16.28 7.70
CA LYS A 475 8.71 -16.10 9.13
C LYS A 475 7.38 -15.79 9.85
N GLN A 476 7.42 -15.61 11.17
CA GLN A 476 6.23 -15.40 11.99
C GLN A 476 5.55 -14.07 11.71
N ASP A 477 4.24 -14.07 11.92
CA ASP A 477 3.36 -12.90 12.00
C ASP A 477 3.13 -12.10 10.70
N TYR A 478 3.40 -12.68 9.54
CA TYR A 478 2.89 -12.20 8.25
C TYR A 478 1.50 -12.75 7.98
N ARG A 479 0.56 -11.91 7.56
CA ARG A 479 -0.86 -12.22 7.61
C ARG A 479 -1.55 -12.01 6.26
N THR A 480 -2.64 -12.74 6.05
CA THR A 480 -3.57 -12.57 4.92
C THR A 480 -4.99 -12.39 5.43
N THR A 481 -5.77 -11.59 4.72
CA THR A 481 -7.17 -11.29 5.08
C THR A 481 -8.12 -12.35 4.56
N TYR A 482 -9.03 -12.78 5.43
CA TYR A 482 -10.10 -13.75 5.19
C TYR A 482 -11.46 -13.10 5.43
N VAL A 483 -12.51 -13.69 4.85
CA VAL A 483 -13.90 -13.32 5.11
C VAL A 483 -14.77 -14.57 5.26
N ASN A 484 -15.68 -14.54 6.24
CA ASN A 484 -16.75 -15.51 6.37
C ASN A 484 -18.05 -14.80 6.77
N GLU A 485 -19.19 -15.42 6.45
CA GLU A 485 -20.49 -14.98 6.97
C GLU A 485 -20.51 -15.20 8.48
N LEU A 486 -20.89 -14.19 9.23
CA LEU A 486 -21.03 -14.25 10.68
C LEU A 486 -22.49 -14.60 11.01
N ASN A 487 -22.69 -15.69 11.72
CA ASN A 487 -24.03 -16.13 12.09
C ASN A 487 -24.60 -15.24 13.20
N LEU A 488 -25.80 -14.73 12.99
CA LEU A 488 -26.62 -14.18 14.05
C LEU A 488 -27.48 -15.27 14.67
N GLY A 489 -27.75 -15.14 15.96
CA GLY A 489 -28.63 -16.03 16.70
C GLY A 489 -30.11 -15.74 16.45
N ASP A 490 -30.96 -16.51 17.14
CA ASP A 490 -32.43 -16.42 17.02
C ASP A 490 -33.00 -15.05 17.39
N ASN A 491 -32.26 -14.28 18.19
CA ASN A 491 -32.64 -12.93 18.60
C ASN A 491 -32.33 -11.86 17.54
N GLY A 492 -31.71 -12.24 16.42
CA GLY A 492 -31.27 -11.31 15.37
C GLY A 492 -30.01 -10.53 15.71
N ASP A 493 -29.33 -10.91 16.80
CA ASP A 493 -28.02 -10.43 17.23
C ASP A 493 -27.04 -11.60 17.43
N PHE A 494 -26.03 -11.47 18.27
CA PHE A 494 -25.04 -12.52 18.52
C PHE A 494 -25.55 -13.65 19.44
N THR A 495 -26.81 -13.62 19.89
CA THR A 495 -27.35 -14.57 20.88
C THR A 495 -28.53 -15.38 20.34
N ASN A 496 -28.60 -16.64 20.76
CA ASN A 496 -29.74 -17.50 20.55
C ASN A 496 -30.82 -17.25 21.60
N ALA A 497 -32.03 -17.80 21.38
CA ALA A 497 -33.17 -17.66 22.29
C ALA A 497 -32.90 -18.23 23.70
N ASP A 498 -32.02 -19.20 23.84
CA ASP A 498 -31.57 -19.78 25.12
C ASP A 498 -30.43 -18.98 25.80
N GLY A 499 -30.01 -17.88 25.21
CA GLY A 499 -28.91 -17.01 25.70
C GLY A 499 -27.50 -17.50 25.34
N THR A 500 -27.36 -18.58 24.59
CA THR A 500 -26.04 -19.00 24.08
C THR A 500 -25.59 -18.12 22.93
N ILE A 501 -24.26 -18.08 22.70
CA ILE A 501 -23.67 -17.34 21.56
C ILE A 501 -23.87 -18.15 20.28
N ALA A 502 -24.27 -17.50 19.19
CA ALA A 502 -24.33 -18.08 17.86
C ALA A 502 -22.93 -18.51 17.39
N ASP A 503 -22.76 -19.75 16.98
CA ASP A 503 -21.45 -20.28 16.54
C ASP A 503 -21.16 -19.90 15.09
N THR A 504 -20.05 -19.24 14.87
CA THR A 504 -19.52 -18.91 13.54
C THR A 504 -18.26 -19.72 13.29
N LYS A 505 -18.17 -20.37 12.12
CA LYS A 505 -17.01 -21.15 11.70
C LYS A 505 -16.22 -20.43 10.62
N MET A 506 -14.95 -20.22 10.87
CA MET A 506 -14.01 -19.75 9.86
C MET A 506 -13.62 -20.89 8.92
N THR A 507 -13.63 -20.62 7.61
CA THR A 507 -13.32 -21.62 6.58
C THR A 507 -12.43 -21.06 5.47
N LYS A 508 -11.66 -21.92 4.80
CA LYS A 508 -10.93 -21.55 3.59
C LYS A 508 -11.84 -21.34 2.37
N THR A 509 -13.00 -21.93 2.36
CA THR A 509 -13.99 -21.70 1.28
C THR A 509 -14.56 -20.29 1.32
N GLY A 510 -14.45 -19.61 2.46
CA GLY A 510 -14.93 -18.23 2.59
C GLY A 510 -16.45 -18.14 2.43
N VAL A 511 -16.87 -17.20 1.60
CA VAL A 511 -18.28 -16.90 1.30
C VAL A 511 -18.62 -17.26 -0.14
N SER A 512 -19.90 -17.53 -0.40
CA SER A 512 -20.42 -17.73 -1.74
C SER A 512 -20.65 -16.40 -2.43
N SER A 513 -20.53 -16.37 -3.76
CA SER A 513 -20.86 -15.19 -4.55
C SER A 513 -22.33 -14.80 -4.36
N ILE A 514 -22.54 -13.50 -4.19
CA ILE A 514 -23.88 -12.90 -4.10
C ILE A 514 -24.30 -12.18 -5.38
N GLY A 515 -23.48 -12.26 -6.43
CA GLY A 515 -23.71 -11.61 -7.71
C GLY A 515 -23.06 -12.34 -8.88
N THR A 516 -23.03 -11.69 -10.03
CA THR A 516 -22.33 -12.15 -11.23
C THR A 516 -21.62 -10.98 -11.89
N ILE A 517 -20.54 -11.27 -12.60
CA ILE A 517 -19.87 -10.28 -13.45
C ILE A 517 -20.59 -10.20 -14.79
N ASN A 518 -21.00 -8.99 -15.19
CA ASN A 518 -21.53 -8.70 -16.52
C ASN A 518 -20.37 -8.53 -17.51
N PRO A 519 -20.12 -9.48 -18.44
CA PRO A 519 -18.99 -9.39 -19.36
C PRO A 519 -19.17 -8.36 -20.48
N TYR A 520 -20.37 -7.79 -20.63
CA TYR A 520 -20.67 -6.81 -21.68
C TYR A 520 -20.39 -5.36 -21.28
N GLU A 521 -20.06 -5.16 -20.00
CA GLU A 521 -19.50 -3.91 -19.47
C GLU A 521 -17.99 -4.03 -19.38
N THR A 522 -17.30 -2.89 -19.22
CA THR A 522 -15.86 -2.89 -18.95
C THR A 522 -15.60 -3.43 -17.56
N VAL A 523 -14.78 -4.46 -17.47
CA VAL A 523 -14.30 -5.04 -16.22
C VAL A 523 -12.81 -4.74 -16.10
N GLU A 524 -12.42 -4.11 -15.00
CA GLU A 524 -11.01 -3.83 -14.71
C GLU A 524 -10.25 -5.15 -14.44
N ALA A 525 -9.06 -5.28 -15.01
CA ALA A 525 -8.30 -6.53 -14.94
C ALA A 525 -7.86 -6.89 -13.53
N GLU A 526 -7.66 -5.91 -12.66
CA GLU A 526 -7.36 -6.10 -11.24
C GLU A 526 -8.55 -6.61 -10.42
N THR A 527 -9.69 -6.93 -11.07
CA THR A 527 -10.85 -7.59 -10.47
C THR A 527 -10.79 -9.09 -10.73
N PHE A 528 -10.46 -9.89 -9.74
CA PHE A 528 -10.33 -11.34 -9.87
C PHE A 528 -10.63 -12.11 -8.58
N ALA A 529 -11.01 -13.38 -8.74
CA ALA A 529 -11.26 -14.32 -7.66
C ALA A 529 -10.05 -15.24 -7.39
N MET A 530 -9.21 -15.44 -8.40
CA MET A 530 -8.04 -16.33 -8.37
C MET A 530 -6.88 -15.63 -9.07
N ALA A 531 -5.67 -15.92 -8.61
CA ALA A 531 -4.46 -15.36 -9.21
C ALA A 531 -3.22 -16.22 -8.89
N ASP A 532 -2.28 -16.23 -9.83
CA ASP A 532 -0.94 -16.79 -9.65
C ASP A 532 0.10 -15.79 -10.12
N THR A 533 0.93 -15.29 -9.20
CA THR A 533 2.11 -14.44 -9.45
C THR A 533 1.79 -13.24 -10.33
N VAL A 534 0.76 -12.49 -9.94
CA VAL A 534 0.38 -11.21 -10.54
C VAL A 534 0.43 -10.10 -9.50
N GLY A 535 0.69 -8.89 -9.96
CA GLY A 535 0.60 -7.67 -9.18
C GLY A 535 -0.21 -6.61 -9.91
N THR A 536 -0.41 -5.48 -9.26
CA THR A 536 -1.12 -4.33 -9.81
C THR A 536 -0.23 -3.10 -9.77
N VAL A 537 -0.36 -2.25 -10.78
CA VAL A 537 0.39 -1.00 -10.90
C VAL A 537 -0.57 0.11 -11.32
N ILE A 538 -0.38 1.29 -10.75
CA ILE A 538 -1.13 2.50 -11.14
C ILE A 538 -0.98 2.75 -12.64
N ASN A 539 -2.07 3.17 -13.29
CA ASN A 539 -2.04 3.65 -14.67
C ASN A 539 -2.78 4.99 -14.82
N ASN A 540 -2.60 5.65 -15.96
CA ASN A 540 -3.19 6.97 -16.24
C ASN A 540 -4.55 6.88 -16.96
N GLU A 541 -5.09 5.68 -17.16
CA GLU A 541 -6.41 5.49 -17.76
C GLU A 541 -7.50 5.80 -16.73
N LYS A 542 -8.67 6.22 -17.21
CA LYS A 542 -9.81 6.43 -16.34
C LYS A 542 -10.41 5.08 -15.94
N ALA A 543 -10.62 4.87 -14.65
CA ALA A 543 -11.33 3.70 -14.14
C ALA A 543 -12.77 3.64 -14.70
N SER A 544 -13.28 2.44 -14.92
CA SER A 544 -14.66 2.21 -15.39
C SER A 544 -15.71 2.54 -14.31
N ASN A 545 -15.35 2.46 -13.05
CA ASN A 545 -16.22 2.83 -11.93
C ASN A 545 -15.98 4.30 -11.54
N GLU A 546 -17.05 5.09 -11.49
CA GLU A 546 -16.99 6.53 -11.18
C GLU A 546 -16.55 6.86 -9.74
N ASP A 547 -16.71 5.90 -8.82
CA ASP A 547 -16.26 6.04 -7.44
C ASP A 547 -14.74 5.89 -7.27
N TRP A 548 -14.01 5.43 -8.30
CA TRP A 548 -12.57 5.19 -8.22
C TRP A 548 -11.78 6.32 -8.85
N ALA A 549 -11.01 7.01 -8.02
CA ALA A 549 -10.17 8.13 -8.48
C ALA A 549 -8.85 7.68 -9.11
N VAL A 550 -8.43 6.45 -8.85
CA VAL A 550 -7.17 5.87 -9.33
C VAL A 550 -7.49 4.55 -10.02
N ASN A 551 -6.89 4.34 -11.19
CA ASN A 551 -7.00 3.10 -11.94
C ASN A 551 -5.69 2.30 -11.88
N TYR A 552 -5.82 0.98 -12.03
CA TYR A 552 -4.70 0.05 -11.97
C TYR A 552 -4.70 -0.88 -13.17
N SER A 553 -3.56 -1.47 -13.44
CA SER A 553 -3.41 -2.56 -14.41
C SER A 553 -2.77 -3.76 -13.73
N VAL A 554 -3.11 -4.94 -14.21
CA VAL A 554 -2.45 -6.19 -13.80
C VAL A 554 -1.19 -6.39 -14.61
N TYR A 555 -0.10 -6.76 -13.96
CA TYR A 555 1.12 -7.26 -14.58
C TYR A 555 1.49 -8.63 -13.99
N ASN A 556 2.33 -9.38 -14.70
CA ASN A 556 2.75 -10.71 -14.29
C ASN A 556 4.21 -10.77 -13.87
N GLY A 557 4.50 -11.59 -12.85
CA GLY A 557 5.87 -11.85 -12.37
C GLY A 557 6.54 -13.05 -13.04
N LYS A 558 5.81 -13.86 -13.82
CA LYS A 558 6.34 -15.01 -14.55
C LYS A 558 5.48 -15.33 -15.77
N ILE A 559 6.05 -16.04 -16.75
CA ILE A 559 5.28 -16.66 -17.84
C ILE A 559 4.38 -17.75 -17.27
N GLY A 560 3.13 -17.83 -17.70
CA GLY A 560 2.10 -18.72 -17.18
C GLY A 560 1.41 -18.23 -15.90
N ALA A 561 1.73 -17.00 -15.44
CA ALA A 561 0.93 -16.31 -14.43
C ALA A 561 -0.50 -16.06 -14.95
N TYR A 562 -1.48 -15.99 -14.06
CA TYR A 562 -2.86 -15.78 -14.50
C TYR A 562 -3.69 -15.02 -13.47
N ILE A 563 -4.79 -14.45 -13.95
CA ILE A 563 -5.95 -14.06 -13.15
C ILE A 563 -7.15 -14.89 -13.56
N GLY A 564 -8.02 -15.21 -12.59
CA GLY A 564 -9.26 -15.94 -12.82
C GLY A 564 -10.45 -15.17 -12.27
N VAL A 565 -11.45 -14.89 -13.12
CA VAL A 565 -12.67 -14.17 -12.77
C VAL A 565 -13.83 -15.15 -12.71
N ALA A 566 -14.45 -15.26 -11.54
CA ALA A 566 -15.54 -16.19 -11.27
C ALA A 566 -16.90 -15.61 -11.68
N ASP A 567 -17.88 -16.50 -11.90
CA ASP A 567 -19.29 -16.17 -12.09
C ASP A 567 -19.56 -15.10 -13.20
N VAL A 568 -18.78 -15.14 -14.29
CA VAL A 568 -19.02 -14.30 -15.47
C VAL A 568 -20.22 -14.83 -16.23
N ASP A 569 -21.32 -14.06 -16.32
CA ASP A 569 -22.59 -14.50 -16.91
C ASP A 569 -22.80 -13.94 -18.33
N PHE A 570 -22.62 -14.79 -19.32
CA PHE A 570 -22.83 -14.47 -20.74
C PHE A 570 -24.31 -14.52 -21.17
N GLY A 571 -25.21 -14.94 -20.29
CA GLY A 571 -26.62 -15.14 -20.61
C GLY A 571 -26.86 -16.16 -21.73
N THR A 572 -28.07 -16.16 -22.29
CA THR A 572 -28.47 -17.06 -23.38
C THR A 572 -27.96 -16.61 -24.74
N ASP A 573 -27.84 -15.30 -24.95
CA ASP A 573 -27.39 -14.73 -26.23
C ASP A 573 -25.90 -14.99 -26.47
N GLY A 574 -25.12 -15.02 -25.42
CA GLY A 574 -23.69 -15.35 -25.43
C GLY A 574 -22.80 -14.33 -26.13
N ALA A 575 -21.49 -14.55 -26.04
CA ALA A 575 -20.46 -13.69 -26.61
C ALA A 575 -19.69 -14.37 -27.74
N SER A 576 -19.28 -13.60 -28.75
CA SER A 576 -18.51 -14.03 -29.91
C SER A 576 -17.13 -13.38 -30.04
N GLU A 577 -16.91 -12.27 -29.36
CA GLU A 577 -15.68 -11.49 -29.39
C GLU A 577 -15.28 -11.07 -27.96
N ILE A 578 -13.97 -10.94 -27.74
CA ILE A 578 -13.40 -10.31 -26.55
C ILE A 578 -12.62 -9.06 -26.96
N THR A 579 -12.73 -8.01 -26.18
CA THR A 579 -11.94 -6.79 -26.28
C THR A 579 -11.13 -6.64 -25.00
N MET A 580 -9.84 -6.41 -25.12
CA MET A 580 -8.91 -6.21 -24.00
C MET A 580 -8.15 -4.90 -24.21
N LYS A 581 -7.82 -4.22 -23.15
CA LYS A 581 -6.97 -3.03 -23.16
C LYS A 581 -5.63 -3.41 -22.56
N LEU A 582 -4.60 -3.44 -23.40
CA LEU A 582 -3.28 -3.97 -23.10
C LEU A 582 -2.23 -2.89 -23.30
N GLY A 583 -1.28 -2.81 -22.38
CA GLY A 583 -0.07 -1.98 -22.45
C GLY A 583 1.19 -2.85 -22.35
N ASP A 584 2.34 -2.25 -22.53
CA ASP A 584 3.62 -2.88 -22.22
C ASP A 584 4.17 -2.42 -20.86
N SER A 585 5.15 -3.13 -20.33
CA SER A 585 5.75 -2.84 -19.02
C SER A 585 6.56 -1.53 -18.99
N THR A 586 6.85 -0.95 -20.15
CA THR A 586 7.75 0.22 -20.30
C THR A 586 7.00 1.52 -20.61
N SER A 587 5.70 1.46 -20.93
CA SER A 587 4.91 2.63 -21.28
C SER A 587 3.54 2.63 -20.59
N ASP A 588 3.04 3.84 -20.29
CA ASP A 588 1.67 4.04 -19.79
C ASP A 588 0.64 4.14 -20.93
N SER A 589 1.00 3.69 -22.14
CA SER A 589 0.09 3.71 -23.28
C SER A 589 -0.57 2.35 -23.48
N TYR A 590 -1.90 2.34 -23.53
CA TYR A 590 -2.70 1.15 -23.70
C TYR A 590 -3.35 1.10 -25.08
N GLN A 591 -3.36 -0.09 -25.67
CA GLN A 591 -4.00 -0.36 -26.96
C GLN A 591 -5.19 -1.29 -26.77
N THR A 592 -6.25 -1.01 -27.51
CA THR A 592 -7.44 -1.88 -27.55
C THR A 592 -7.22 -3.02 -28.55
N VAL A 593 -7.26 -4.26 -28.07
CA VAL A 593 -7.13 -5.47 -28.87
C VAL A 593 -8.45 -6.22 -28.87
N THR A 594 -9.03 -6.49 -30.04
CA THR A 594 -10.25 -7.29 -30.17
C THR A 594 -9.93 -8.61 -30.87
N LYS A 595 -10.45 -9.71 -30.33
CA LYS A 595 -10.29 -11.07 -30.85
C LYS A 595 -11.64 -11.79 -30.95
N LYS A 596 -11.86 -12.52 -32.04
CA LYS A 596 -12.99 -13.45 -32.15
C LYS A 596 -12.73 -14.69 -31.31
N LEU A 597 -13.78 -15.14 -30.63
CA LEU A 597 -13.72 -16.40 -29.89
C LEU A 597 -13.80 -17.59 -30.86
N GLY A 598 -13.11 -18.68 -30.52
CA GLY A 598 -13.18 -19.93 -31.30
C GLY A 598 -14.58 -20.58 -31.28
N LYS A 599 -15.38 -20.27 -30.27
CA LYS A 599 -16.79 -20.66 -30.14
C LYS A 599 -17.53 -19.60 -29.33
N LYS A 600 -18.86 -19.53 -29.55
CA LYS A 600 -19.74 -18.66 -28.77
C LYS A 600 -19.80 -19.14 -27.31
N LEU A 601 -19.61 -18.23 -26.35
CA LEU A 601 -19.75 -18.48 -24.91
C LEU A 601 -21.15 -18.10 -24.45
N THR A 602 -21.86 -19.00 -23.76
CA THR A 602 -23.20 -18.75 -23.19
C THR A 602 -23.28 -19.29 -21.76
N GLY A 603 -24.13 -18.68 -20.92
CA GLY A 603 -24.30 -19.05 -19.52
C GLY A 603 -23.14 -18.54 -18.64
N LYS A 604 -23.00 -19.14 -17.45
CA LYS A 604 -21.99 -18.73 -16.47
C LYS A 604 -20.69 -19.48 -16.64
N HIS A 605 -19.58 -18.76 -16.57
CA HIS A 605 -18.23 -19.30 -16.66
C HIS A 605 -17.27 -18.65 -15.68
N THR A 606 -16.21 -19.38 -15.31
CA THR A 606 -14.98 -18.79 -14.80
C THR A 606 -14.06 -18.51 -15.99
N ILE A 607 -13.57 -17.29 -16.12
CA ILE A 607 -12.68 -16.86 -17.20
C ILE A 607 -11.28 -16.71 -16.63
N TYR A 608 -10.29 -17.24 -17.37
CA TYR A 608 -8.89 -17.10 -17.04
C TYR A 608 -8.18 -16.28 -18.12
N PHE A 609 -7.32 -15.36 -17.66
CA PHE A 609 -6.36 -14.65 -18.48
C PHE A 609 -4.97 -15.10 -18.07
N GLU A 610 -4.29 -15.83 -18.95
CA GLU A 610 -2.94 -16.33 -18.73
C GLU A 610 -1.96 -15.48 -19.51
N PHE A 611 -0.85 -15.10 -18.89
CA PHE A 611 0.20 -14.28 -19.47
C PHE A 611 1.30 -15.18 -20.06
N ASP A 612 1.51 -15.12 -21.37
CA ASP A 612 2.51 -15.88 -22.11
C ASP A 612 3.82 -15.11 -22.35
N THR A 613 3.90 -13.86 -21.85
CA THR A 613 5.08 -13.00 -21.89
C THR A 613 5.18 -12.17 -20.61
N LEU A 614 6.36 -11.62 -20.30
CA LEU A 614 6.59 -10.79 -19.09
C LEU A 614 6.27 -9.31 -19.28
N ASP A 615 6.11 -8.84 -20.51
CA ASP A 615 6.07 -7.41 -20.83
C ASP A 615 4.65 -6.88 -21.07
N VAL A 616 3.62 -7.57 -20.56
CA VAL A 616 2.22 -7.15 -20.75
C VAL A 616 1.64 -6.61 -19.47
N ARG A 617 0.99 -5.44 -19.56
CA ARG A 617 0.05 -4.92 -18.58
C ARG A 617 -1.36 -5.03 -19.14
N MET A 618 -2.30 -5.49 -18.34
CA MET A 618 -3.71 -5.58 -18.69
C MET A 618 -4.51 -4.60 -17.84
N ASP A 619 -5.17 -3.63 -18.49
CA ASP A 619 -5.99 -2.63 -17.84
C ASP A 619 -7.43 -3.12 -17.65
N SER A 620 -8.07 -3.56 -18.74
CA SER A 620 -9.48 -3.94 -18.68
C SER A 620 -9.86 -4.90 -19.81
N TRP A 621 -11.05 -5.46 -19.68
CA TRP A 621 -11.62 -6.35 -20.68
C TRP A 621 -13.15 -6.23 -20.76
N SER A 622 -13.71 -6.60 -21.91
CA SER A 622 -15.15 -6.78 -22.12
C SER A 622 -15.40 -7.74 -23.26
N PHE A 623 -16.62 -8.24 -23.37
CA PHE A 623 -17.03 -9.12 -24.45
C PHE A 623 -18.13 -8.47 -25.30
N LYS A 624 -18.31 -8.99 -26.53
CA LYS A 624 -19.38 -8.59 -27.44
C LYS A 624 -20.20 -9.80 -27.85
N LYS A 625 -21.51 -9.57 -28.00
CA LYS A 625 -22.49 -10.59 -28.44
C LYS A 625 -22.24 -11.12 -29.84
#